data_41d23fce6c194fb712d5653a7ce105cd
#
_entry.id   41d23fce6c194fb712d5653a7ce105cd
#
_cell.length_a   1.000
_cell.length_b   1.000
_cell.length_c   1.000
_cell.angle_alpha   90.00
_cell.angle_beta   90.00
_cell.angle_gamma   90.00
#
_symmetry.space_group_name_H-M   'P 1'
#
loop_
_entity.id
_entity.type
_entity.pdbx_description
1 polymer ?
#
loop_
_entity_poly.entity_id
_entity_poly.type
_entity_poly.pdbx_seq_one_letter_code
_entity_poly.pdbx_strand_id
1 'polypeptide(L)'
;MSKNISSNPPVQAGKPAESADTPLTSAVGLPLPKNWLAIISFIWAGQAVSMITSYAAGYAVVWYVTESTGSALVLAVMNICVMLPIGLLSPFGGIVADKHNRKMIMIVADGAIGLISLIAGFIILAGDVSLVLLTLVCVARAIGQAFHSPAMMATMPMLVPDKHLLRINTLDQLLASIAGIGAPAFGIFLYTTMGFSSVMFLDFIGALFAIAGLALAKVPTVIDETATQQHVIANLRDGFRAVAASRGLLLLIVMVTIGMMIFGPLSAVFPLMAYEHFSGDGYMASLVEAAFGIGMLVGSGILMAWGGGKRLAGLIAVAAVIVGATTAACGLLPPTGFVAFVVLVAVMAMACAWFNGPTMTLTQRNVPDEKMGRAMGLLNAAMGLATPIGIAIGGVAAELMGVAPFFVVDGIACLVLGLVAYIPKSIRALDEG
;
A
#
# COMPACT_ATOMS: atom_id res chain seq x y z
N MET A 1 -35.51 -52.02 42.84
CA MET A 1 -35.75 -52.16 41.40
C MET A 1 -35.23 -50.91 40.67
N SER A 2 -34.03 -51.00 40.20
CA SER A 2 -33.29 -49.91 39.54
C SER A 2 -33.38 -50.09 38.04
N LYS A 3 -33.83 -49.06 37.27
CA LYS A 3 -33.75 -49.01 35.82
C LYS A 3 -32.62 -48.14 35.42
N ASN A 4 -31.54 -48.75 34.88
CA ASN A 4 -30.48 -48.11 34.11
C ASN A 4 -31.08 -47.49 32.86
N ILE A 5 -30.88 -46.16 32.70
CA ILE A 5 -31.06 -45.46 31.43
C ILE A 5 -29.66 -45.21 30.87
N SER A 6 -29.28 -45.98 29.85
CA SER A 6 -28.07 -45.79 29.06
C SER A 6 -28.28 -44.58 28.18
N SER A 7 -27.53 -43.50 28.44
CA SER A 7 -27.44 -42.33 27.55
C SER A 7 -26.40 -42.59 26.45
N ASN A 8 -26.85 -42.87 25.25
CA ASN A 8 -26.01 -42.81 24.04
C ASN A 8 -25.62 -41.35 23.79
N PRO A 9 -24.34 -41.05 23.47
CA PRO A 9 -23.95 -39.72 23.05
C PRO A 9 -24.55 -39.42 21.66
N PRO A 10 -24.85 -38.12 21.36
CA PRO A 10 -25.41 -37.76 20.08
C PRO A 10 -24.41 -38.07 18.97
N VAL A 11 -24.85 -38.79 17.96
CA VAL A 11 -24.13 -39.03 16.71
C VAL A 11 -23.86 -37.66 16.09
N GLN A 12 -22.59 -37.32 15.99
CA GLN A 12 -22.16 -36.18 15.17
C GLN A 12 -22.61 -36.45 13.74
N ALA A 13 -23.56 -35.65 13.25
CA ALA A 13 -23.96 -35.66 11.84
C ALA A 13 -22.71 -35.30 11.03
N GLY A 14 -22.15 -36.29 10.37
CA GLY A 14 -21.06 -36.12 9.42
C GLY A 14 -21.48 -35.08 8.39
N LYS A 15 -20.59 -34.12 8.12
CA LYS A 15 -20.76 -33.24 6.97
C LYS A 15 -21.07 -34.11 5.74
N PRO A 16 -22.13 -33.81 4.97
CA PRO A 16 -22.42 -34.58 3.77
C PRO A 16 -21.21 -34.57 2.86
N ALA A 17 -20.81 -35.75 2.39
CA ALA A 17 -19.76 -35.88 1.38
C ALA A 17 -20.16 -35.02 0.17
N GLU A 18 -19.30 -34.07 -0.18
CA GLU A 18 -19.46 -33.16 -1.32
C GLU A 18 -19.59 -34.08 -2.57
N SER A 19 -20.79 -34.21 -3.11
CA SER A 19 -21.03 -35.02 -4.30
C SER A 19 -20.29 -34.37 -5.47
N ALA A 20 -19.63 -35.17 -6.31
CA ALA A 20 -18.82 -34.71 -7.46
C ALA A 20 -19.60 -33.88 -8.51
N ASP A 21 -20.90 -33.71 -8.34
CA ASP A 21 -21.83 -33.03 -9.25
C ASP A 21 -22.34 -31.66 -8.72
N THR A 22 -21.86 -31.17 -7.56
CA THR A 22 -22.31 -29.89 -7.09
C THR A 22 -21.63 -28.80 -7.95
N PRO A 23 -22.37 -27.90 -8.61
CA PRO A 23 -21.78 -26.85 -9.42
C PRO A 23 -20.88 -25.96 -8.53
N LEU A 24 -19.66 -25.68 -8.99
CA LEU A 24 -18.73 -24.77 -8.31
C LEU A 24 -19.39 -23.40 -8.20
N THR A 25 -19.48 -22.89 -6.98
CA THR A 25 -20.01 -21.55 -6.71
C THR A 25 -18.91 -20.62 -6.19
N SER A 26 -19.02 -19.33 -6.53
CA SER A 26 -18.16 -18.27 -6.01
C SER A 26 -18.43 -18.03 -4.51
N ALA A 27 -17.59 -17.25 -3.85
CA ALA A 27 -17.78 -16.86 -2.45
C ALA A 27 -19.11 -16.12 -2.20
N VAL A 28 -19.69 -15.51 -3.24
CA VAL A 28 -21.01 -14.85 -3.19
C VAL A 28 -22.15 -15.73 -3.77
N GLY A 29 -21.92 -17.03 -3.94
CA GLY A 29 -22.94 -17.99 -4.38
C GLY A 29 -23.24 -18.00 -5.88
N LEU A 30 -22.47 -17.32 -6.72
CA LEU A 30 -22.66 -17.33 -8.18
C LEU A 30 -22.07 -18.59 -8.82
N PRO A 31 -22.72 -19.17 -9.86
CA PRO A 31 -22.17 -20.34 -10.57
C PRO A 31 -20.85 -19.98 -11.27
N LEU A 32 -19.81 -20.78 -11.04
CA LEU A 32 -18.50 -20.62 -11.64
C LEU A 32 -18.26 -21.59 -12.79
N PRO A 33 -17.60 -21.17 -13.87
CA PRO A 33 -17.17 -22.07 -14.92
C PRO A 33 -16.06 -23.01 -14.40
N LYS A 34 -15.95 -24.21 -14.97
CA LYS A 34 -14.92 -25.21 -14.60
C LYS A 34 -13.49 -24.65 -14.72
N ASN A 35 -13.27 -23.72 -15.62
CA ASN A 35 -11.97 -23.06 -15.88
C ASN A 35 -11.81 -21.70 -15.14
N TRP A 36 -12.51 -21.48 -14.03
CA TRP A 36 -12.45 -20.24 -13.25
C TRP A 36 -11.01 -19.81 -12.91
N LEU A 37 -10.14 -20.77 -12.59
CA LEU A 37 -8.74 -20.49 -12.25
C LEU A 37 -7.97 -19.90 -13.45
N ALA A 38 -8.20 -20.40 -14.67
CA ALA A 38 -7.59 -19.85 -15.87
C ALA A 38 -8.09 -18.43 -16.14
N ILE A 39 -9.40 -18.19 -15.94
CA ILE A 39 -10.00 -16.86 -16.13
C ILE A 39 -9.38 -15.85 -15.16
N ILE A 40 -9.30 -16.18 -13.87
CA ILE A 40 -8.74 -15.27 -12.87
C ILE A 40 -7.23 -15.07 -13.07
N SER A 41 -6.50 -16.12 -13.44
CA SER A 41 -5.06 -16.01 -13.75
C SER A 41 -4.81 -15.11 -14.93
N PHE A 42 -5.68 -15.09 -15.94
CA PHE A 42 -5.56 -14.24 -17.11
C PHE A 42 -5.85 -12.77 -16.78
N ILE A 43 -6.91 -12.51 -15.97
CA ILE A 43 -7.18 -11.17 -15.45
C ILE A 43 -5.97 -10.67 -14.66
N TRP A 44 -5.45 -11.50 -13.76
CA TRP A 44 -4.34 -11.12 -12.90
C TRP A 44 -3.04 -10.87 -13.64
N ALA A 45 -2.71 -11.69 -14.63
CA ALA A 45 -1.52 -11.48 -15.44
C ALA A 45 -1.58 -10.11 -16.13
N GLY A 46 -2.72 -9.74 -16.71
CA GLY A 46 -2.93 -8.43 -17.31
C GLY A 46 -2.84 -7.29 -16.30
N GLN A 47 -3.51 -7.44 -15.15
CA GLN A 47 -3.52 -6.43 -14.09
C GLN A 47 -2.14 -6.27 -13.43
N ALA A 48 -1.37 -7.37 -13.24
CA ALA A 48 -0.02 -7.31 -12.70
C ALA A 48 0.93 -6.54 -13.62
N VAL A 49 0.86 -6.78 -14.93
CA VAL A 49 1.66 -6.02 -15.91
C VAL A 49 1.29 -4.54 -15.86
N SER A 50 -0.01 -4.20 -15.90
CA SER A 50 -0.49 -2.81 -15.81
C SER A 50 -0.05 -2.14 -14.50
N MET A 51 -0.16 -2.82 -13.37
CA MET A 51 0.25 -2.30 -12.07
C MET A 51 1.74 -1.99 -12.02
N ILE A 52 2.59 -2.90 -12.51
CA ILE A 52 4.05 -2.70 -12.52
C ILE A 52 4.43 -1.52 -13.41
N THR A 53 3.85 -1.43 -14.62
CA THR A 53 4.15 -0.34 -15.55
C THR A 53 3.61 1.00 -15.05
N SER A 54 2.45 1.02 -14.41
CA SER A 54 1.86 2.23 -13.82
C SER A 54 2.66 2.76 -12.64
N TYR A 55 3.14 1.89 -11.77
CA TYR A 55 4.05 2.30 -10.70
C TYR A 55 5.39 2.78 -11.26
N ALA A 56 5.97 2.06 -12.23
CA ALA A 56 7.20 2.47 -12.89
C ALA A 56 7.06 3.86 -13.54
N ALA A 57 5.94 4.13 -14.22
CA ALA A 57 5.66 5.45 -14.79
C ALA A 57 5.54 6.53 -13.71
N GLY A 58 4.90 6.25 -12.58
CA GLY A 58 4.82 7.15 -11.44
C GLY A 58 6.20 7.52 -10.89
N TYR A 59 7.07 6.52 -10.69
CA TYR A 59 8.43 6.77 -10.20
C TYR A 59 9.36 7.41 -11.24
N ALA A 60 9.14 7.19 -12.53
CA ALA A 60 9.81 7.94 -13.59
C ALA A 60 9.47 9.43 -13.54
N VAL A 61 8.20 9.78 -13.24
CA VAL A 61 7.81 11.18 -12.98
C VAL A 61 8.53 11.74 -11.75
N VAL A 62 8.56 10.99 -10.65
CA VAL A 62 9.27 11.42 -9.42
C VAL A 62 10.73 11.68 -9.72
N TRP A 63 11.40 10.80 -10.47
CA TRP A 63 12.80 10.99 -10.83
C TRP A 63 13.01 12.20 -11.74
N TYR A 64 12.20 12.36 -12.79
CA TYR A 64 12.27 13.54 -13.66
C TYR A 64 12.13 14.84 -12.88
N VAL A 65 11.19 14.91 -11.93
CA VAL A 65 10.98 16.09 -11.09
C VAL A 65 12.17 16.31 -10.17
N THR A 66 12.75 15.25 -9.61
CA THR A 66 13.96 15.31 -8.80
C THR A 66 15.12 15.91 -9.59
N GLU A 67 15.38 15.39 -10.78
CA GLU A 67 16.49 15.82 -11.65
C GLU A 67 16.30 17.24 -12.18
N SER A 68 15.05 17.60 -12.53
CA SER A 68 14.75 18.89 -13.15
C SER A 68 14.61 20.04 -12.16
N THR A 69 14.22 19.78 -10.91
CA THR A 69 13.92 20.85 -9.93
C THR A 69 14.84 20.85 -8.71
N GLY A 70 15.34 19.70 -8.28
CA GLY A 70 16.06 19.57 -7.01
C GLY A 70 15.24 20.02 -5.79
N SER A 71 13.90 20.10 -5.89
CA SER A 71 13.07 20.72 -4.84
C SER A 71 12.24 19.66 -4.10
N ALA A 72 12.50 19.52 -2.81
CA ALA A 72 11.71 18.70 -1.90
C ALA A 72 10.25 19.18 -1.81
N LEU A 73 10.01 20.49 -1.91
CA LEU A 73 8.67 21.05 -1.89
C LEU A 73 7.87 20.66 -3.12
N VAL A 74 8.47 20.70 -4.31
CA VAL A 74 7.79 20.30 -5.56
C VAL A 74 7.43 18.83 -5.51
N LEU A 75 8.35 17.97 -5.05
CA LEU A 75 8.08 16.53 -4.85
C LEU A 75 6.94 16.28 -3.86
N ALA A 76 6.93 17.01 -2.73
CA ALA A 76 5.87 16.93 -1.73
C ALA A 76 4.51 17.33 -2.32
N VAL A 77 4.43 18.46 -3.03
CA VAL A 77 3.19 18.92 -3.68
C VAL A 77 2.68 17.89 -4.69
N MET A 78 3.55 17.34 -5.53
CA MET A 78 3.14 16.32 -6.50
C MET A 78 2.63 15.05 -5.83
N ASN A 79 3.28 14.56 -4.77
CA ASN A 79 2.80 13.41 -4.02
C ASN A 79 1.42 13.65 -3.40
N ILE A 80 1.19 14.83 -2.83
CA ILE A 80 -0.12 15.23 -2.30
C ILE A 80 -1.16 15.27 -3.41
N CYS A 81 -0.84 15.83 -4.58
CA CYS A 81 -1.72 15.89 -5.73
C CYS A 81 -2.14 14.49 -6.24
N VAL A 82 -1.31 13.46 -6.03
CA VAL A 82 -1.65 12.06 -6.35
C VAL A 82 -2.50 11.44 -5.24
N MET A 83 -2.10 11.59 -3.98
CA MET A 83 -2.75 10.91 -2.85
C MET A 83 -4.14 11.46 -2.55
N LEU A 84 -4.34 12.78 -2.73
CA LEU A 84 -5.58 13.47 -2.38
C LEU A 84 -6.78 13.01 -3.23
N PRO A 85 -6.69 12.90 -4.57
CA PRO A 85 -7.78 12.34 -5.38
C PRO A 85 -8.10 10.89 -5.01
N ILE A 86 -7.08 10.05 -4.79
CA ILE A 86 -7.30 8.65 -4.39
C ILE A 86 -8.07 8.60 -3.07
N GLY A 87 -7.61 9.32 -2.05
CA GLY A 87 -8.24 9.32 -0.72
C GLY A 87 -9.68 9.85 -0.73
N LEU A 88 -9.93 10.93 -1.46
CA LEU A 88 -11.25 11.56 -1.52
C LEU A 88 -12.24 10.83 -2.42
N LEU A 89 -11.80 10.27 -3.54
CA LEU A 89 -12.68 9.69 -4.55
C LEU A 89 -12.89 8.18 -4.41
N SER A 90 -11.99 7.43 -3.74
CA SER A 90 -12.15 5.97 -3.56
C SER A 90 -13.46 5.55 -2.89
N PRO A 91 -14.00 6.26 -1.87
CA PRO A 91 -15.32 5.94 -1.32
C PRO A 91 -16.44 6.08 -2.36
N PHE A 92 -16.35 7.08 -3.24
CA PHE A 92 -17.30 7.23 -4.35
C PHE A 92 -17.11 6.14 -5.41
N GLY A 93 -15.84 5.76 -5.68
CA GLY A 93 -15.50 4.62 -6.53
C GLY A 93 -16.16 3.33 -6.07
N GLY A 94 -16.20 3.08 -4.76
CA GLY A 94 -16.92 1.95 -4.17
C GLY A 94 -18.42 1.98 -4.45
N ILE A 95 -19.08 3.12 -4.23
CA ILE A 95 -20.52 3.29 -4.51
C ILE A 95 -20.82 3.08 -6.00
N VAL A 96 -19.97 3.58 -6.89
CA VAL A 96 -20.10 3.38 -8.34
C VAL A 96 -19.92 1.91 -8.71
N ALA A 97 -18.96 1.22 -8.08
CA ALA A 97 -18.71 -0.21 -8.29
C ALA A 97 -19.86 -1.12 -7.83
N ASP A 98 -20.63 -0.70 -6.81
CA ASP A 98 -21.80 -1.44 -6.34
C ASP A 98 -23.03 -1.25 -7.25
N LYS A 99 -23.15 -0.07 -7.89
CA LYS A 99 -24.31 0.30 -8.73
C LYS A 99 -24.12 0.02 -10.22
N HIS A 100 -22.91 -0.23 -10.69
CA HIS A 100 -22.60 -0.37 -12.10
C HIS A 100 -21.79 -1.63 -12.41
N ASN A 101 -21.65 -1.94 -13.69
CA ASN A 101 -20.86 -3.07 -14.13
C ASN A 101 -19.37 -2.86 -13.78
N ARG A 102 -18.88 -3.59 -12.79
CA ARG A 102 -17.50 -3.50 -12.26
C ARG A 102 -16.45 -3.72 -13.34
N LYS A 103 -16.69 -4.67 -14.27
CA LYS A 103 -15.80 -4.91 -15.42
C LYS A 103 -15.65 -3.67 -16.29
N MET A 104 -16.76 -2.98 -16.58
CA MET A 104 -16.74 -1.76 -17.39
C MET A 104 -16.01 -0.61 -16.66
N ILE A 105 -16.20 -0.49 -15.36
CA ILE A 105 -15.49 0.52 -14.56
C ILE A 105 -13.98 0.29 -14.65
N MET A 106 -13.51 -0.95 -14.47
CA MET A 106 -12.09 -1.29 -14.58
C MET A 106 -11.54 -1.02 -15.99
N ILE A 107 -12.25 -1.46 -17.04
CA ILE A 107 -11.83 -1.22 -18.46
C ILE A 107 -11.74 0.27 -18.76
N VAL A 108 -12.73 1.06 -18.32
CA VAL A 108 -12.74 2.52 -18.56
C VAL A 108 -11.62 3.20 -17.77
N ALA A 109 -11.39 2.79 -16.53
CA ALA A 109 -10.32 3.33 -15.70
C ALA A 109 -8.93 3.00 -16.27
N ASP A 110 -8.66 1.73 -16.61
CA ASP A 110 -7.40 1.31 -17.24
C ASP A 110 -7.21 2.01 -18.59
N GLY A 111 -8.27 2.11 -19.40
CA GLY A 111 -8.25 2.81 -20.69
C GLY A 111 -7.95 4.29 -20.55
N ALA A 112 -8.56 4.96 -19.56
CA ALA A 112 -8.31 6.37 -19.27
C ALA A 112 -6.86 6.60 -18.81
N ILE A 113 -6.38 5.79 -17.85
CA ILE A 113 -4.99 5.85 -17.36
C ILE A 113 -4.00 5.63 -18.51
N GLY A 114 -4.20 4.58 -19.32
CA GLY A 114 -3.35 4.28 -20.46
C GLY A 114 -3.35 5.38 -21.52
N LEU A 115 -4.53 5.92 -21.86
CA LEU A 115 -4.64 7.02 -22.84
C LEU A 115 -3.95 8.29 -22.34
N ILE A 116 -4.09 8.63 -21.05
CA ILE A 116 -3.40 9.76 -20.44
C ILE A 116 -1.88 9.56 -20.54
N SER A 117 -1.39 8.35 -20.25
CA SER A 117 0.03 8.02 -20.36
C SER A 117 0.53 8.06 -21.81
N LEU A 118 -0.26 7.61 -22.77
CA LEU A 118 0.05 7.71 -24.19
C LEU A 118 0.19 9.17 -24.65
N ILE A 119 -0.78 10.01 -24.29
CA ILE A 119 -0.76 11.45 -24.62
C ILE A 119 0.45 12.11 -23.95
N ALA A 120 0.69 11.83 -22.66
CA ALA A 120 1.85 12.34 -21.94
C ALA A 120 3.16 11.91 -22.61
N GLY A 121 3.27 10.64 -23.05
CA GLY A 121 4.43 10.13 -23.77
C GLY A 121 4.74 10.91 -25.04
N PHE A 122 3.73 11.26 -25.84
CA PHE A 122 3.92 12.08 -27.03
C PHE A 122 4.30 13.53 -26.73
N ILE A 123 3.71 14.15 -25.70
CA ILE A 123 4.06 15.52 -25.29
C ILE A 123 5.50 15.57 -24.79
N ILE A 124 5.90 14.60 -23.97
CA ILE A 124 7.27 14.46 -23.48
C ILE A 124 8.26 14.25 -24.65
N LEU A 125 7.89 13.43 -25.62
CA LEU A 125 8.71 13.18 -26.82
C LEU A 125 8.89 14.44 -27.67
N ALA A 126 7.89 15.33 -27.71
CA ALA A 126 7.96 16.63 -28.39
C ALA A 126 8.84 17.65 -27.66
N GLY A 127 9.27 17.35 -26.42
CA GLY A 127 10.12 18.23 -25.60
C GLY A 127 9.36 19.22 -24.70
N ASP A 128 8.03 19.22 -24.75
CA ASP A 128 7.17 20.13 -23.98
C ASP A 128 6.85 19.58 -22.60
N VAL A 129 7.83 19.45 -21.72
CA VAL A 129 7.64 18.92 -20.37
C VAL A 129 7.54 20.04 -19.36
N SER A 130 6.32 20.31 -18.86
CA SER A 130 6.10 21.24 -17.77
C SER A 130 5.67 20.52 -16.48
N LEU A 131 6.03 21.08 -15.32
CA LEU A 131 5.59 20.53 -14.02
C LEU A 131 4.07 20.53 -13.87
N VAL A 132 3.39 21.54 -14.44
CA VAL A 132 1.92 21.62 -14.43
C VAL A 132 1.33 20.47 -15.22
N LEU A 133 1.86 20.19 -16.43
CA LEU A 133 1.43 19.06 -17.23
C LEU A 133 1.60 17.74 -16.47
N LEU A 134 2.77 17.51 -15.89
CA LEU A 134 3.05 16.27 -15.15
C LEU A 134 2.12 16.12 -13.94
N THR A 135 1.87 17.22 -13.22
CA THR A 135 0.92 17.22 -12.10
C THR A 135 -0.49 16.86 -12.58
N LEU A 136 -0.95 17.45 -13.68
CA LEU A 136 -2.27 17.12 -14.26
C LEU A 136 -2.37 15.66 -14.73
N VAL A 137 -1.32 15.14 -15.34
CA VAL A 137 -1.22 13.70 -15.73
C VAL A 137 -1.33 12.82 -14.48
N CYS A 138 -0.58 13.11 -13.42
CA CYS A 138 -0.60 12.35 -12.19
C CYS A 138 -1.97 12.39 -11.50
N VAL A 139 -2.60 13.57 -11.41
CA VAL A 139 -3.95 13.74 -10.84
C VAL A 139 -4.99 12.96 -11.65
N ALA A 140 -4.95 13.06 -12.98
CA ALA A 140 -5.90 12.36 -13.84
C ALA A 140 -5.77 10.82 -13.73
N ARG A 141 -4.54 10.32 -13.64
CA ARG A 141 -4.27 8.89 -13.38
C ARG A 141 -4.76 8.47 -11.99
N ALA A 142 -4.52 9.31 -10.96
CA ALA A 142 -4.98 9.07 -9.59
C ALA A 142 -6.51 8.99 -9.48
N ILE A 143 -7.23 9.81 -10.26
CA ILE A 143 -8.70 9.73 -10.37
C ILE A 143 -9.10 8.36 -10.95
N GLY A 144 -8.48 7.92 -12.05
CA GLY A 144 -8.73 6.59 -12.61
C GLY A 144 -8.52 5.47 -11.57
N GLN A 145 -7.42 5.52 -10.84
CA GLN A 145 -7.07 4.55 -9.80
C GLN A 145 -8.09 4.53 -8.66
N ALA A 146 -8.65 5.69 -8.28
CA ALA A 146 -9.66 5.80 -7.22
C ALA A 146 -10.97 5.04 -7.53
N PHE A 147 -11.30 4.84 -8.81
CA PHE A 147 -12.45 4.03 -9.24
C PHE A 147 -12.05 2.58 -9.54
N HIS A 148 -10.85 2.36 -10.09
CA HIS A 148 -10.37 1.03 -10.45
C HIS A 148 -10.22 0.12 -9.22
N SER A 149 -9.54 0.58 -8.17
CA SER A 149 -9.20 -0.25 -6.99
C SER A 149 -10.43 -0.82 -6.28
N PRO A 150 -11.49 -0.03 -5.95
CA PRO A 150 -12.68 -0.58 -5.31
C PRO A 150 -13.43 -1.56 -6.21
N ALA A 151 -13.48 -1.31 -7.53
CA ALA A 151 -14.13 -2.21 -8.48
C ALA A 151 -13.41 -3.55 -8.57
N MET A 152 -12.06 -3.57 -8.55
CA MET A 152 -11.25 -4.78 -8.55
C MET A 152 -11.47 -5.58 -7.25
N MET A 153 -11.40 -4.93 -6.08
CA MET A 153 -11.64 -5.58 -4.78
C MET A 153 -13.02 -6.22 -4.69
N ALA A 154 -14.05 -5.55 -5.20
CA ALA A 154 -15.42 -6.05 -5.21
C ALA A 154 -15.65 -7.19 -6.23
N THR A 155 -14.80 -7.31 -7.25
CA THR A 155 -14.90 -8.34 -8.28
C THR A 155 -14.32 -9.69 -7.83
N MET A 156 -13.30 -9.71 -6.99
CA MET A 156 -12.59 -10.91 -6.56
C MET A 156 -13.52 -11.99 -5.94
N PRO A 157 -14.41 -11.68 -4.98
CA PRO A 157 -15.31 -12.68 -4.39
C PRO A 157 -16.32 -13.28 -5.39
N MET A 158 -16.55 -12.60 -6.52
CA MET A 158 -17.48 -13.07 -7.56
C MET A 158 -16.85 -14.11 -8.49
N LEU A 159 -15.52 -14.15 -8.58
CA LEU A 159 -14.77 -14.99 -9.52
C LEU A 159 -14.10 -16.19 -8.85
N VAL A 160 -14.08 -16.26 -7.53
CA VAL A 160 -13.31 -17.24 -6.77
C VAL A 160 -14.22 -18.04 -5.83
N PRO A 161 -14.08 -19.39 -5.76
CA PRO A 161 -14.75 -20.17 -4.73
C PRO A 161 -14.30 -19.75 -3.33
N ASP A 162 -15.23 -19.79 -2.35
CA ASP A 162 -14.95 -19.34 -0.98
C ASP A 162 -13.71 -20.02 -0.37
N LYS A 163 -13.55 -21.33 -0.57
CA LYS A 163 -12.38 -22.10 -0.08
C LYS A 163 -11.02 -21.62 -0.63
N HIS A 164 -11.00 -20.87 -1.74
CA HIS A 164 -9.77 -20.35 -2.36
C HIS A 164 -9.60 -18.84 -2.19
N LEU A 165 -10.63 -18.12 -1.72
CA LEU A 165 -10.64 -16.67 -1.64
C LEU A 165 -9.46 -16.11 -0.80
N LEU A 166 -9.20 -16.73 0.37
CA LEU A 166 -8.06 -16.32 1.21
C LEU A 166 -6.73 -16.46 0.47
N ARG A 167 -6.51 -17.60 -0.22
CA ARG A 167 -5.27 -17.84 -0.97
C ARG A 167 -5.09 -16.83 -2.09
N ILE A 168 -6.16 -16.50 -2.79
CA ILE A 168 -6.17 -15.57 -3.91
C ILE A 168 -5.89 -14.14 -3.41
N ASN A 169 -6.57 -13.69 -2.35
CA ASN A 169 -6.29 -12.38 -1.75
C ASN A 169 -4.85 -12.28 -1.20
N THR A 170 -4.30 -13.38 -0.67
CA THR A 170 -2.89 -13.41 -0.23
C THR A 170 -1.93 -13.27 -1.39
N LEU A 171 -2.21 -13.93 -2.54
CA LEU A 171 -1.41 -13.78 -3.76
C LEU A 171 -1.50 -12.36 -4.32
N ASP A 172 -2.69 -11.75 -4.32
CA ASP A 172 -2.89 -10.36 -4.75
C ASP A 172 -2.07 -9.39 -3.88
N GLN A 173 -2.15 -9.55 -2.58
CA GLN A 173 -1.35 -8.77 -1.63
C GLN A 173 0.17 -8.97 -1.82
N LEU A 174 0.60 -10.19 -2.12
CA LEU A 174 2.00 -10.49 -2.41
C LEU A 174 2.47 -9.79 -3.69
N LEU A 175 1.68 -9.85 -4.76
CA LEU A 175 1.96 -9.15 -6.03
C LEU A 175 2.02 -7.64 -5.83
N ALA A 176 1.05 -7.07 -5.10
CA ALA A 176 1.04 -5.66 -4.77
C ALA A 176 2.28 -5.24 -3.96
N SER A 177 2.72 -6.08 -3.01
CA SER A 177 3.92 -5.85 -2.23
C SER A 177 5.19 -5.90 -3.10
N ILE A 178 5.32 -6.92 -3.96
CA ILE A 178 6.46 -7.04 -4.88
C ILE A 178 6.50 -5.85 -5.84
N ALA A 179 5.35 -5.45 -6.38
CA ALA A 179 5.27 -4.29 -7.27
C ALA A 179 5.60 -3.00 -6.52
N GLY A 180 5.03 -2.77 -5.34
CA GLY A 180 5.32 -1.59 -4.53
C GLY A 180 6.77 -1.46 -4.09
N ILE A 181 7.45 -2.58 -3.86
CA ILE A 181 8.87 -2.63 -3.47
C ILE A 181 9.79 -2.49 -4.69
N GLY A 182 9.47 -3.17 -5.79
CA GLY A 182 10.32 -3.21 -6.97
C GLY A 182 10.12 -2.08 -7.96
N ALA A 183 8.90 -1.53 -8.04
CA ALA A 183 8.55 -0.54 -9.05
C ALA A 183 9.31 0.80 -8.94
N PRO A 184 9.66 1.32 -7.74
CA PRO A 184 10.49 2.50 -7.64
C PRO A 184 11.83 2.34 -8.36
N ALA A 185 12.58 1.29 -7.99
CA ALA A 185 13.86 0.99 -8.62
C ALA A 185 13.71 0.74 -10.12
N PHE A 186 12.72 -0.04 -10.51
CA PHE A 186 12.46 -0.39 -11.91
C PHE A 186 12.05 0.83 -12.74
N GLY A 187 11.20 1.71 -12.19
CA GLY A 187 10.75 2.92 -12.88
C GLY A 187 11.89 3.91 -13.15
N ILE A 188 12.73 4.17 -12.15
CA ILE A 188 13.90 5.04 -12.32
C ILE A 188 14.92 4.40 -13.28
N PHE A 189 15.15 3.08 -13.16
CA PHE A 189 16.01 2.34 -14.08
C PHE A 189 15.53 2.43 -15.53
N LEU A 190 14.23 2.23 -15.77
CA LEU A 190 13.64 2.36 -17.12
C LEU A 190 13.77 3.79 -17.65
N TYR A 191 13.53 4.79 -16.80
CA TYR A 191 13.71 6.19 -17.17
C TYR A 191 15.15 6.46 -17.64
N THR A 192 16.15 6.00 -16.90
CA THR A 192 17.56 6.25 -17.20
C THR A 192 18.06 5.49 -18.42
N THR A 193 17.50 4.32 -18.71
CA THR A 193 17.93 3.46 -19.83
C THR A 193 17.16 3.70 -21.13
N MET A 194 15.84 3.92 -21.02
CA MET A 194 14.94 4.01 -22.20
C MET A 194 14.42 5.42 -22.45
N GLY A 195 14.62 6.34 -21.50
CA GLY A 195 14.08 7.70 -21.53
C GLY A 195 12.63 7.80 -21.06
N PHE A 196 12.24 9.01 -20.66
CA PHE A 196 10.96 9.27 -19.98
C PHE A 196 9.73 8.94 -20.83
N SER A 197 9.71 9.35 -22.11
CA SER A 197 8.59 9.06 -23.03
C SER A 197 8.34 7.58 -23.21
N SER A 198 9.42 6.76 -23.28
CA SER A 198 9.31 5.31 -23.44
C SER A 198 8.64 4.64 -22.24
N VAL A 199 8.88 5.13 -21.02
CA VAL A 199 8.21 4.60 -19.82
C VAL A 199 6.71 4.90 -19.85
N MET A 200 6.31 6.08 -20.34
CA MET A 200 4.88 6.42 -20.52
C MET A 200 4.22 5.54 -21.57
N PHE A 201 4.90 5.23 -22.68
CA PHE A 201 4.38 4.30 -23.69
C PHE A 201 4.28 2.86 -23.15
N LEU A 202 5.22 2.44 -22.31
CA LEU A 202 5.18 1.13 -21.66
C LEU A 202 3.97 1.01 -20.72
N ASP A 203 3.60 2.07 -20.01
CA ASP A 203 2.41 2.10 -19.17
C ASP A 203 1.12 1.98 -20.00
N PHE A 204 1.04 2.64 -21.15
CA PHE A 204 -0.08 2.44 -22.10
C PHE A 204 -0.18 0.99 -22.56
N ILE A 205 0.96 0.35 -22.91
CA ILE A 205 0.98 -1.07 -23.28
C ILE A 205 0.50 -1.94 -22.13
N GLY A 206 0.94 -1.65 -20.88
CA GLY A 206 0.46 -2.34 -19.68
C GLY A 206 -1.07 -2.24 -19.51
N ALA A 207 -1.63 -1.06 -19.71
CA ALA A 207 -3.07 -0.86 -19.67
C ALA A 207 -3.82 -1.68 -20.74
N LEU A 208 -3.25 -1.83 -21.95
CA LEU A 208 -3.83 -2.70 -22.98
C LEU A 208 -3.86 -4.17 -22.55
N PHE A 209 -2.82 -4.67 -21.86
CA PHE A 209 -2.81 -6.02 -21.29
C PHE A 209 -3.89 -6.21 -20.23
N ALA A 210 -4.10 -5.22 -19.33
CA ALA A 210 -5.16 -5.24 -18.35
C ALA A 210 -6.55 -5.29 -19.00
N ILE A 211 -6.79 -4.41 -19.98
CA ILE A 211 -8.05 -4.35 -20.72
C ILE A 211 -8.29 -5.68 -21.48
N ALA A 212 -7.28 -6.24 -22.12
CA ALA A 212 -7.40 -7.54 -22.82
C ALA A 212 -7.76 -8.67 -21.84
N GLY A 213 -7.10 -8.71 -20.67
CA GLY A 213 -7.40 -9.68 -19.61
C GLY A 213 -8.86 -9.59 -19.16
N LEU A 214 -9.35 -8.38 -18.91
CA LEU A 214 -10.73 -8.14 -18.52
C LEU A 214 -11.72 -8.40 -19.65
N ALA A 215 -11.42 -7.99 -20.88
CA ALA A 215 -12.32 -8.13 -22.04
C ALA A 215 -12.65 -9.60 -22.32
N LEU A 216 -11.63 -10.47 -22.27
CA LEU A 216 -11.76 -11.90 -22.50
C LEU A 216 -12.43 -12.65 -21.35
N ALA A 217 -12.41 -12.11 -20.14
CA ALA A 217 -13.02 -12.71 -18.97
C ALA A 217 -14.54 -12.45 -18.93
N LYS A 218 -15.32 -13.49 -18.65
CA LYS A 218 -16.75 -13.35 -18.33
C LYS A 218 -16.89 -13.03 -16.84
N VAL A 219 -16.94 -11.74 -16.50
CA VAL A 219 -17.20 -11.27 -15.13
C VAL A 219 -18.71 -11.16 -14.93
N PRO A 220 -19.31 -11.85 -13.95
CA PRO A 220 -20.72 -11.70 -13.64
C PRO A 220 -21.04 -10.26 -13.22
N THR A 221 -22.19 -9.74 -13.64
CA THR A 221 -22.66 -8.43 -13.20
C THR A 221 -23.69 -8.63 -12.10
N VAL A 222 -23.34 -8.21 -10.88
CA VAL A 222 -24.27 -8.14 -9.75
C VAL A 222 -24.40 -6.67 -9.40
N ILE A 223 -25.61 -6.14 -9.56
CA ILE A 223 -25.93 -4.77 -9.19
C ILE A 223 -26.75 -4.86 -7.90
N ASP A 224 -26.28 -4.21 -6.86
CA ASP A 224 -27.01 -4.07 -5.60
C ASP A 224 -27.74 -2.71 -5.60
N GLU A 225 -29.00 -2.72 -6.03
CA GLU A 225 -29.85 -1.51 -6.04
C GLU A 225 -30.15 -1.00 -4.63
N THR A 226 -29.91 -1.82 -3.60
CA THR A 226 -30.18 -1.50 -2.19
C THR A 226 -28.96 -1.01 -1.44
N ALA A 227 -27.79 -0.92 -2.10
CA ALA A 227 -26.56 -0.42 -1.50
C ALA A 227 -26.78 1.01 -0.98
N THR A 228 -27.23 1.09 0.27
CA THR A 228 -27.39 2.33 1.02
C THR A 228 -25.99 2.89 1.33
N GLN A 229 -25.84 4.19 1.21
CA GLN A 229 -24.67 4.90 1.73
C GLN A 229 -24.49 4.51 3.20
N GLN A 230 -23.68 3.50 3.47
CA GLN A 230 -23.20 3.30 4.83
C GLN A 230 -22.46 4.59 5.19
N HIS A 231 -22.96 5.28 6.19
CA HIS A 231 -22.40 6.55 6.60
C HIS A 231 -20.93 6.35 6.98
N VAL A 232 -20.01 6.69 6.07
CA VAL A 232 -18.55 6.58 6.29
C VAL A 232 -18.17 7.23 7.63
N ILE A 233 -18.78 8.38 7.92
CA ILE A 233 -18.59 9.12 9.18
C ILE A 233 -19.09 8.31 10.40
N ALA A 234 -20.24 7.62 10.28
CA ALA A 234 -20.76 6.79 11.37
C ALA A 234 -19.82 5.58 11.63
N ASN A 235 -19.33 4.94 10.57
CA ASN A 235 -18.36 3.83 10.68
C ASN A 235 -17.03 4.28 11.30
N LEU A 236 -16.51 5.44 10.92
CA LEU A 236 -15.30 6.02 11.53
C LEU A 236 -15.51 6.37 13.00
N ARG A 237 -16.69 6.95 13.36
CA ARG A 237 -17.04 7.23 14.76
C ARG A 237 -17.15 5.97 15.59
N ASP A 238 -17.76 4.93 15.07
CA ASP A 238 -17.88 3.63 15.75
C ASP A 238 -16.52 2.92 15.86
N GLY A 239 -15.67 3.01 14.82
CA GLY A 239 -14.28 2.56 14.85
C GLY A 239 -13.48 3.30 15.94
N PHE A 240 -13.60 4.61 16.01
CA PHE A 240 -12.97 5.41 17.05
C PHE A 240 -13.44 4.99 18.46
N ARG A 241 -14.74 4.79 18.66
CA ARG A 241 -15.27 4.30 19.95
C ARG A 241 -14.75 2.92 20.31
N ALA A 242 -14.61 2.02 19.31
CA ALA A 242 -14.06 0.69 19.53
C ALA A 242 -12.59 0.74 19.99
N VAL A 243 -11.78 1.58 19.35
CA VAL A 243 -10.38 1.82 19.67
C VAL A 243 -10.21 2.54 21.01
N ALA A 244 -11.01 3.59 21.26
CA ALA A 244 -10.96 4.37 22.49
C ALA A 244 -11.39 3.60 23.75
N ALA A 245 -12.06 2.45 23.59
CA ALA A 245 -12.38 1.55 24.68
C ALA A 245 -11.12 0.95 25.33
N SER A 246 -10.02 0.83 24.59
CA SER A 246 -8.70 0.43 25.08
C SER A 246 -7.74 1.62 25.01
N ARG A 247 -7.32 2.15 26.16
CA ARG A 247 -6.35 3.25 26.24
C ARG A 247 -5.01 2.89 25.58
N GLY A 248 -4.59 1.63 25.69
CA GLY A 248 -3.35 1.14 25.05
C GLY A 248 -3.45 1.18 23.54
N LEU A 249 -4.57 0.69 22.99
CA LEU A 249 -4.82 0.65 21.55
C LEU A 249 -4.94 2.06 20.97
N LEU A 250 -5.65 2.96 21.65
CA LEU A 250 -5.75 4.36 21.23
C LEU A 250 -4.37 5.03 21.14
N LEU A 251 -3.55 4.86 22.20
CA LEU A 251 -2.18 5.39 22.22
C LEU A 251 -1.32 4.77 21.11
N LEU A 252 -1.42 3.46 20.87
CA LEU A 252 -0.70 2.79 19.77
C LEU A 252 -1.07 3.40 18.43
N ILE A 253 -2.36 3.56 18.13
CA ILE A 253 -2.82 4.15 16.85
C ILE A 253 -2.35 5.61 16.70
N VAL A 254 -2.42 6.40 17.76
CA VAL A 254 -1.91 7.78 17.74
C VAL A 254 -0.41 7.80 17.45
N MET A 255 0.37 6.92 18.07
CA MET A 255 1.82 6.85 17.85
C MET A 255 2.17 6.36 16.45
N VAL A 256 1.44 5.39 15.92
CA VAL A 256 1.59 4.93 14.54
C VAL A 256 1.25 6.05 13.55
N THR A 257 0.19 6.81 13.82
CA THR A 257 -0.21 7.97 13.00
C THR A 257 0.89 9.04 12.98
N ILE A 258 1.44 9.38 14.14
CA ILE A 258 2.56 10.32 14.25
C ILE A 258 3.80 9.75 13.54
N GLY A 259 4.09 8.46 13.72
CA GLY A 259 5.18 7.77 13.01
C GLY A 259 5.06 7.86 11.50
N MET A 260 3.85 7.69 10.94
CA MET A 260 3.59 7.85 9.51
C MET A 260 3.73 9.31 9.05
N MET A 261 3.37 10.28 9.89
CA MET A 261 3.62 11.70 9.58
C MET A 261 5.10 12.05 9.53
N ILE A 262 5.91 11.48 10.43
CA ILE A 262 7.35 11.71 10.46
C ILE A 262 8.02 10.95 9.30
N PHE A 263 7.73 9.66 9.13
CA PHE A 263 8.40 8.82 8.13
C PHE A 263 7.92 9.07 6.68
N GLY A 264 6.67 9.53 6.49
CA GLY A 264 6.07 9.74 5.16
C GLY A 264 6.91 10.60 4.21
N PRO A 265 7.46 11.74 4.66
CA PRO A 265 8.30 12.60 3.83
C PRO A 265 9.54 11.92 3.27
N LEU A 266 10.15 10.98 4.00
CA LEU A 266 11.38 10.30 3.58
C LEU A 266 11.19 9.59 2.23
N SER A 267 10.02 8.95 2.01
CA SER A 267 9.75 8.28 0.76
C SER A 267 9.76 9.22 -0.46
N ALA A 268 9.41 10.49 -0.27
CA ALA A 268 9.43 11.50 -1.32
C ALA A 268 10.85 12.07 -1.56
N VAL A 269 11.70 12.10 -0.53
CA VAL A 269 13.02 12.75 -0.60
C VAL A 269 14.20 11.78 -0.73
N PHE A 270 13.99 10.45 -0.73
CA PHE A 270 15.07 9.49 -1.02
C PHE A 270 15.78 9.74 -2.36
N PRO A 271 15.05 9.89 -3.49
CA PRO A 271 15.69 10.20 -4.77
C PRO A 271 16.46 11.51 -4.72
N LEU A 272 15.92 12.51 -4.03
CA LEU A 272 16.55 13.82 -3.87
C LEU A 272 17.84 13.75 -3.03
N MET A 273 17.87 12.93 -1.97
CA MET A 273 19.08 12.69 -1.18
C MET A 273 20.19 12.07 -2.03
N ALA A 274 19.85 11.10 -2.89
CA ALA A 274 20.80 10.51 -3.82
C ALA A 274 21.33 11.53 -4.82
N TYR A 275 20.46 12.39 -5.36
CA TYR A 275 20.77 13.39 -6.36
C TYR A 275 21.58 14.56 -5.79
N GLU A 276 21.08 15.24 -4.75
CA GLU A 276 21.69 16.47 -4.22
C GLU A 276 22.91 16.21 -3.33
N HIS A 277 22.78 15.29 -2.35
CA HIS A 277 23.83 15.09 -1.34
C HIS A 277 24.98 14.23 -1.85
N PHE A 278 24.65 13.15 -2.58
CA PHE A 278 25.65 12.23 -3.11
C PHE A 278 26.04 12.52 -4.56
N SER A 279 25.49 13.57 -5.18
CA SER A 279 25.70 13.91 -6.62
C SER A 279 25.46 12.72 -7.54
N GLY A 280 24.47 11.91 -7.18
CA GLY A 280 24.15 10.66 -7.85
C GLY A 280 23.27 10.85 -9.07
N ASP A 281 23.18 9.80 -9.86
CA ASP A 281 22.31 9.68 -11.03
C ASP A 281 21.09 8.76 -10.74
N GLY A 282 20.28 8.52 -11.76
CA GLY A 282 19.13 7.65 -11.65
C GLY A 282 19.48 6.20 -11.31
N TYR A 283 20.68 5.71 -11.67
CA TYR A 283 21.11 4.37 -11.24
C TYR A 283 21.35 4.30 -9.74
N MET A 284 21.96 5.34 -9.18
CA MET A 284 22.18 5.44 -7.73
C MET A 284 20.84 5.54 -6.99
N ALA A 285 19.90 6.36 -7.48
CA ALA A 285 18.56 6.44 -6.91
C ALA A 285 17.80 5.10 -7.00
N SER A 286 17.88 4.40 -8.14
CA SER A 286 17.30 3.06 -8.31
C SER A 286 17.87 2.05 -7.32
N LEU A 287 19.18 2.12 -7.03
CA LEU A 287 19.85 1.25 -6.06
C LEU A 287 19.37 1.50 -4.64
N VAL A 288 19.12 2.77 -4.26
CA VAL A 288 18.56 3.12 -2.96
C VAL A 288 17.16 2.55 -2.78
N GLU A 289 16.30 2.71 -3.78
CA GLU A 289 14.94 2.17 -3.76
C GLU A 289 14.93 0.64 -3.74
N ALA A 290 15.82 0.00 -4.51
CA ALA A 290 15.99 -1.45 -4.48
C ALA A 290 16.46 -1.94 -3.11
N ALA A 291 17.40 -1.24 -2.47
CA ALA A 291 17.88 -1.55 -1.13
C ALA A 291 16.77 -1.44 -0.08
N PHE A 292 15.92 -0.41 -0.20
CA PHE A 292 14.73 -0.28 0.65
C PHE A 292 13.79 -1.47 0.45
N GLY A 293 13.48 -1.82 -0.79
CA GLY A 293 12.63 -2.97 -1.11
C GLY A 293 13.18 -4.29 -0.58
N ILE A 294 14.48 -4.56 -0.80
CA ILE A 294 15.16 -5.77 -0.30
C ILE A 294 15.14 -5.80 1.23
N GLY A 295 15.41 -4.65 1.88
CA GLY A 295 15.34 -4.52 3.33
C GLY A 295 13.97 -4.90 3.89
N MET A 296 12.88 -4.40 3.26
CA MET A 296 11.50 -4.75 3.62
C MET A 296 11.24 -6.27 3.50
N LEU A 297 11.67 -6.89 2.41
CA LEU A 297 11.52 -8.35 2.20
C LEU A 297 12.29 -9.16 3.23
N VAL A 298 13.56 -8.81 3.47
CA VAL A 298 14.40 -9.47 4.47
C VAL A 298 13.81 -9.30 5.87
N GLY A 299 13.39 -8.09 6.24
CA GLY A 299 12.76 -7.80 7.51
C GLY A 299 11.47 -8.59 7.74
N SER A 300 10.62 -8.66 6.71
CA SER A 300 9.39 -9.45 6.75
C SER A 300 9.68 -10.95 6.85
N GLY A 301 10.69 -11.44 6.13
CA GLY A 301 11.13 -12.85 6.19
C GLY A 301 11.65 -13.22 7.58
N ILE A 302 12.47 -12.38 8.19
CA ILE A 302 12.97 -12.58 9.55
C ILE A 302 11.79 -12.58 10.55
N LEU A 303 10.88 -11.61 10.43
CA LEU A 303 9.70 -11.53 11.30
C LEU A 303 8.82 -12.77 11.18
N MET A 304 8.62 -13.27 9.96
CA MET A 304 7.85 -14.49 9.68
C MET A 304 8.51 -15.73 10.29
N ALA A 305 9.82 -15.85 10.20
CA ALA A 305 10.57 -17.00 10.73
C ALA A 305 10.63 -16.98 12.26
N TRP A 306 10.77 -15.81 12.87
CA TRP A 306 10.91 -15.63 14.31
C TRP A 306 9.57 -15.45 15.05
N GLY A 307 8.53 -14.92 14.37
CA GLY A 307 7.20 -14.65 14.93
C GLY A 307 7.13 -13.41 15.84
N GLY A 308 8.16 -12.56 15.86
CA GLY A 308 8.17 -11.30 16.63
C GLY A 308 8.32 -11.44 18.16
N GLY A 309 8.31 -12.66 18.67
CA GLY A 309 8.43 -12.95 20.12
C GLY A 309 7.15 -12.62 20.91
N LYS A 310 7.30 -12.55 22.25
CA LYS A 310 6.16 -12.35 23.17
C LYS A 310 5.81 -10.87 23.44
N ARG A 311 6.66 -9.92 23.05
CA ARG A 311 6.53 -8.49 23.36
C ARG A 311 6.47 -7.66 22.07
N LEU A 312 5.36 -7.73 21.38
CA LEU A 312 5.17 -7.04 20.10
C LEU A 312 5.20 -5.51 20.25
N ALA A 313 4.66 -4.96 21.33
CA ALA A 313 4.76 -3.53 21.65
C ALA A 313 6.22 -3.08 21.83
N GLY A 314 7.04 -3.92 22.48
CA GLY A 314 8.49 -3.69 22.59
C GLY A 314 9.20 -3.74 21.24
N LEU A 315 8.81 -4.65 20.36
CA LEU A 315 9.38 -4.76 19.01
C LEU A 315 9.06 -3.52 18.16
N ILE A 316 7.83 -2.98 18.24
CA ILE A 316 7.45 -1.72 17.59
C ILE A 316 8.36 -0.56 18.04
N ALA A 317 8.58 -0.44 19.35
CA ALA A 317 9.44 0.61 19.89
C ALA A 317 10.90 0.47 19.43
N VAL A 318 11.46 -0.75 19.49
CA VAL A 318 12.81 -1.04 18.99
C VAL A 318 12.92 -0.75 17.49
N ALA A 319 11.93 -1.15 16.70
CA ALA A 319 11.87 -0.87 15.27
C ALA A 319 11.89 0.65 14.99
N ALA A 320 11.06 1.43 15.71
CA ALA A 320 11.05 2.89 15.57
C ALA A 320 12.40 3.53 15.95
N VAL A 321 13.07 3.02 16.99
CA VAL A 321 14.43 3.48 17.37
C VAL A 321 15.44 3.16 16.28
N ILE A 322 15.41 1.95 15.68
CA ILE A 322 16.31 1.57 14.59
C ILE A 322 16.04 2.46 13.37
N VAL A 323 14.78 2.67 12.98
CA VAL A 323 14.39 3.57 11.88
C VAL A 323 14.95 4.97 12.15
N GLY A 324 14.71 5.54 13.34
CA GLY A 324 15.19 6.86 13.68
C GLY A 324 16.72 6.97 13.67
N ALA A 325 17.43 6.01 14.27
CA ALA A 325 18.87 6.00 14.33
C ALA A 325 19.50 5.88 12.94
N THR A 326 18.99 4.98 12.08
CA THR A 326 19.50 4.81 10.72
C THR A 326 19.17 6.01 9.83
N THR A 327 17.99 6.62 9.97
CA THR A 327 17.63 7.85 9.25
C THR A 327 18.54 9.01 9.63
N ALA A 328 18.77 9.23 10.94
CA ALA A 328 19.69 10.28 11.41
C ALA A 328 21.12 10.03 10.93
N ALA A 329 21.58 8.76 10.98
CA ALA A 329 22.89 8.38 10.47
C ALA A 329 23.04 8.66 8.97
N CYS A 330 21.99 8.42 8.17
CA CYS A 330 21.97 8.75 6.73
C CYS A 330 22.26 10.25 6.48
N GLY A 331 21.63 11.13 7.27
CA GLY A 331 21.83 12.58 7.14
C GLY A 331 23.20 13.08 7.60
N LEU A 332 23.94 12.30 8.39
CA LEU A 332 25.28 12.61 8.87
C LEU A 332 26.40 12.09 7.95
N LEU A 333 26.08 11.33 6.93
CA LEU A 333 27.08 10.79 6.01
C LEU A 333 27.74 11.90 5.18
N PRO A 334 29.07 11.78 4.91
CA PRO A 334 29.72 12.67 3.94
C PRO A 334 29.24 12.34 2.50
N PRO A 335 29.38 13.24 1.52
CA PRO A 335 28.99 13.00 0.13
C PRO A 335 29.65 11.76 -0.50
N THR A 336 30.77 11.29 0.03
CA THR A 336 31.44 10.04 -0.40
C THR A 336 30.84 8.78 0.22
N GLY A 337 29.90 8.91 1.14
CA GLY A 337 29.34 7.82 1.95
C GLY A 337 28.17 7.06 1.31
N PHE A 338 28.00 7.09 -0.03
CA PHE A 338 26.85 6.52 -0.70
C PHE A 338 26.62 5.02 -0.40
N VAL A 339 27.66 4.21 -0.36
CA VAL A 339 27.53 2.77 -0.05
C VAL A 339 27.00 2.56 1.37
N ALA A 340 27.46 3.36 2.34
CA ALA A 340 26.94 3.33 3.71
C ALA A 340 25.47 3.77 3.76
N PHE A 341 25.10 4.76 2.96
CA PHE A 341 23.70 5.20 2.82
C PHE A 341 22.79 4.06 2.34
N VAL A 342 23.16 3.35 1.26
CA VAL A 342 22.41 2.21 0.73
C VAL A 342 22.23 1.11 1.80
N VAL A 343 23.28 0.78 2.56
CA VAL A 343 23.21 -0.21 3.65
C VAL A 343 22.29 0.26 4.78
N LEU A 344 22.40 1.53 5.19
CA LEU A 344 21.54 2.10 6.24
C LEU A 344 20.07 2.11 5.82
N VAL A 345 19.78 2.43 4.56
CA VAL A 345 18.42 2.39 4.00
C VAL A 345 17.86 0.96 4.03
N ALA A 346 18.66 -0.05 3.68
CA ALA A 346 18.22 -1.45 3.77
C ALA A 346 17.91 -1.86 5.23
N VAL A 347 18.74 -1.47 6.20
CA VAL A 347 18.51 -1.73 7.63
C VAL A 347 17.28 -0.99 8.15
N MET A 348 17.10 0.25 7.74
CA MET A 348 15.91 1.04 8.05
C MET A 348 14.64 0.38 7.54
N ALA A 349 14.62 -0.06 6.27
CA ALA A 349 13.49 -0.73 5.66
C ALA A 349 13.16 -2.07 6.33
N MET A 350 14.18 -2.84 6.75
CA MET A 350 14.01 -4.04 7.55
C MET A 350 13.27 -3.72 8.87
N ALA A 351 13.66 -2.65 9.55
CA ALA A 351 12.99 -2.20 10.78
C ALA A 351 11.55 -1.71 10.52
N CYS A 352 11.26 -1.09 9.37
CA CYS A 352 9.90 -0.72 8.98
C CYS A 352 8.97 -1.94 8.91
N ALA A 353 9.45 -3.09 8.43
CA ALA A 353 8.66 -4.32 8.45
C ALA A 353 8.34 -4.78 9.89
N TRP A 354 9.30 -4.61 10.82
CA TRP A 354 9.10 -4.91 12.25
C TRP A 354 8.24 -3.90 12.99
N PHE A 355 8.02 -2.74 12.42
CA PHE A 355 7.04 -1.76 12.91
C PHE A 355 5.62 -2.10 12.42
N ASN A 356 5.45 -2.36 11.14
CA ASN A 356 4.14 -2.54 10.52
C ASN A 356 3.46 -3.86 10.91
N GLY A 357 4.15 -4.99 10.86
CA GLY A 357 3.60 -6.31 11.15
C GLY A 357 3.03 -6.44 12.57
N PRO A 358 3.82 -6.15 13.62
CA PRO A 358 3.35 -6.17 14.99
C PRO A 358 2.23 -5.19 15.30
N THR A 359 2.25 -3.98 14.69
CA THR A 359 1.16 -2.98 14.83
C THR A 359 -0.17 -3.56 14.38
N MET A 360 -0.19 -4.20 13.20
CA MET A 360 -1.38 -4.86 12.66
C MET A 360 -1.85 -5.99 13.60
N THR A 361 -0.91 -6.83 14.04
CA THR A 361 -1.20 -7.98 14.92
C THR A 361 -1.77 -7.52 16.28
N LEU A 362 -1.18 -6.51 16.93
CA LEU A 362 -1.69 -5.97 18.20
C LEU A 362 -3.08 -5.35 18.03
N THR A 363 -3.32 -4.64 16.91
CA THR A 363 -4.65 -4.09 16.63
C THR A 363 -5.67 -5.23 16.51
N GLN A 364 -5.35 -6.28 15.75
CA GLN A 364 -6.24 -7.43 15.56
C GLN A 364 -6.51 -8.21 16.86
N ARG A 365 -5.51 -8.39 17.73
CA ARG A 365 -5.68 -9.12 19.00
C ARG A 365 -6.52 -8.37 20.04
N ASN A 366 -6.46 -7.04 20.03
CA ASN A 366 -7.07 -6.20 21.05
C ASN A 366 -8.42 -5.58 20.65
N VAL A 367 -8.96 -5.95 19.48
CA VAL A 367 -10.28 -5.49 19.00
C VAL A 367 -11.21 -6.69 18.90
N PRO A 368 -12.44 -6.63 19.47
CA PRO A 368 -13.45 -7.67 19.28
C PRO A 368 -13.80 -7.87 17.79
N ASP A 369 -14.02 -9.12 17.37
CA ASP A 369 -14.29 -9.50 15.97
C ASP A 369 -15.43 -8.68 15.34
N GLU A 370 -16.51 -8.41 16.08
CA GLU A 370 -17.66 -7.62 15.64
C GLU A 370 -17.31 -6.17 15.25
N LYS A 371 -16.21 -5.63 15.79
CA LYS A 371 -15.75 -4.25 15.58
C LYS A 371 -14.47 -4.19 14.77
N MET A 372 -13.90 -5.33 14.38
CA MET A 372 -12.61 -5.44 13.71
C MET A 372 -12.56 -4.59 12.44
N GLY A 373 -13.54 -4.72 11.55
CA GLY A 373 -13.57 -3.96 10.29
C GLY A 373 -13.59 -2.44 10.50
N ARG A 374 -14.30 -1.95 11.54
CA ARG A 374 -14.37 -0.52 11.86
C ARG A 374 -13.08 0.01 12.45
N ALA A 375 -12.42 -0.77 13.32
CA ALA A 375 -11.12 -0.41 13.90
C ALA A 375 -10.01 -0.40 12.84
N MET A 376 -10.00 -1.40 11.96
CA MET A 376 -9.05 -1.46 10.83
C MET A 376 -9.29 -0.32 9.84
N GLY A 377 -10.56 0.02 9.57
CA GLY A 377 -10.93 1.17 8.76
C GLY A 377 -10.42 2.49 9.34
N LEU A 378 -10.53 2.66 10.67
CA LEU A 378 -9.97 3.83 11.36
C LEU A 378 -8.44 3.89 11.26
N LEU A 379 -7.75 2.77 11.50
CA LEU A 379 -6.29 2.68 11.40
C LEU A 379 -5.82 3.05 9.98
N ASN A 380 -6.44 2.47 8.96
CA ASN A 380 -6.10 2.75 7.56
C ASN A 380 -6.37 4.22 7.19
N ALA A 381 -7.50 4.79 7.66
CA ALA A 381 -7.82 6.19 7.43
C ALA A 381 -6.81 7.12 8.14
N ALA A 382 -6.44 6.81 9.39
CA ALA A 382 -5.46 7.58 10.14
C ALA A 382 -4.08 7.55 9.45
N MET A 383 -3.60 6.37 9.04
CA MET A 383 -2.33 6.23 8.31
C MET A 383 -2.38 6.91 6.94
N GLY A 384 -3.48 6.74 6.21
CA GLY A 384 -3.68 7.33 4.89
C GLY A 384 -3.73 8.86 4.89
N LEU A 385 -4.27 9.49 5.95
CA LEU A 385 -4.28 10.94 6.11
C LEU A 385 -2.97 11.49 6.70
N ALA A 386 -2.32 10.71 7.57
CA ALA A 386 -1.06 11.11 8.20
C ALA A 386 0.07 11.30 7.17
N THR A 387 0.16 10.41 6.18
CA THR A 387 1.23 10.44 5.18
C THR A 387 1.23 11.73 4.34
N PRO A 388 0.12 12.18 3.71
CA PRO A 388 0.10 13.44 2.97
C PRO A 388 0.40 14.66 3.84
N ILE A 389 -0.09 14.68 5.09
CA ILE A 389 0.19 15.76 6.03
C ILE A 389 1.68 15.79 6.37
N GLY A 390 2.26 14.62 6.65
CA GLY A 390 3.69 14.47 6.87
C GLY A 390 4.51 14.96 5.69
N ILE A 391 4.17 14.52 4.47
CA ILE A 391 4.84 14.94 3.22
C ILE A 391 4.76 16.46 3.04
N ALA A 392 3.62 17.10 3.35
CA ALA A 392 3.47 18.55 3.27
C ALA A 392 4.45 19.28 4.23
N ILE A 393 4.49 18.83 5.49
CA ILE A 393 5.37 19.41 6.52
C ILE A 393 6.84 19.13 6.20
N GLY A 394 7.16 17.87 5.89
CA GLY A 394 8.54 17.43 5.63
C GLY A 394 9.12 18.00 4.34
N GLY A 395 8.30 18.16 3.29
CA GLY A 395 8.73 18.80 2.05
C GLY A 395 9.15 20.26 2.27
N VAL A 396 8.37 21.03 3.04
CA VAL A 396 8.74 22.41 3.43
C VAL A 396 9.99 22.41 4.31
N ALA A 397 10.09 21.49 5.27
CA ALA A 397 11.24 21.40 6.15
C ALA A 397 12.52 21.05 5.38
N ALA A 398 12.45 20.06 4.47
CA ALA A 398 13.59 19.67 3.63
C ALA A 398 14.04 20.80 2.67
N GLU A 399 13.09 21.56 2.11
CA GLU A 399 13.39 22.72 1.27
C GLU A 399 14.12 23.83 2.05
N LEU A 400 13.71 24.10 3.30
CA LEU A 400 14.27 25.19 4.09
C LEU A 400 15.64 24.85 4.71
N MET A 401 15.86 23.62 5.14
CA MET A 401 17.09 23.23 5.84
C MET A 401 18.06 22.39 4.99
N GLY A 402 17.63 21.96 3.80
CA GLY A 402 18.38 21.02 2.96
C GLY A 402 18.06 19.56 3.31
N VAL A 403 18.29 18.65 2.34
CA VAL A 403 17.86 17.25 2.45
C VAL A 403 18.62 16.50 3.54
N ALA A 404 19.96 16.64 3.63
CA ALA A 404 20.76 15.91 4.62
C ALA A 404 20.46 16.34 6.07
N PRO A 405 20.39 17.65 6.44
CA PRO A 405 19.93 18.06 7.77
C PRO A 405 18.48 17.62 8.08
N PHE A 406 17.60 17.59 7.07
CA PHE A 406 16.24 17.08 7.24
C PHE A 406 16.23 15.63 7.69
N PHE A 407 17.06 14.74 7.08
CA PHE A 407 17.19 13.34 7.51
C PHE A 407 17.65 13.23 8.97
N VAL A 408 18.53 14.11 9.45
CA VAL A 408 18.96 14.13 10.85
C VAL A 408 17.80 14.49 11.77
N VAL A 409 17.07 15.56 11.47
CA VAL A 409 15.93 16.03 12.29
C VAL A 409 14.82 15.01 12.33
N ASP A 410 14.45 14.48 11.18
CA ASP A 410 13.41 13.46 11.02
C ASP A 410 13.78 12.16 11.75
N GLY A 411 15.03 11.72 11.60
CA GLY A 411 15.56 10.57 12.32
C GLY A 411 15.55 10.73 13.84
N ILE A 412 15.90 11.92 14.34
CA ILE A 412 15.80 12.22 15.77
C ILE A 412 14.34 12.19 16.24
N ALA A 413 13.41 12.74 15.45
CA ALA A 413 11.98 12.71 15.76
C ALA A 413 11.45 11.28 15.84
N CYS A 414 11.79 10.40 14.88
CA CYS A 414 11.47 8.99 14.91
C CYS A 414 12.08 8.26 16.13
N LEU A 415 13.33 8.57 16.45
CA LEU A 415 14.03 7.98 17.59
C LEU A 415 13.35 8.36 18.91
N VAL A 416 13.02 9.63 19.11
CA VAL A 416 12.28 10.11 20.28
C VAL A 416 10.91 9.46 20.36
N LEU A 417 10.19 9.36 19.24
CA LEU A 417 8.90 8.67 19.19
C LEU A 417 9.03 7.21 19.65
N GLY A 418 10.03 6.48 19.13
CA GLY A 418 10.30 5.08 19.52
C GLY A 418 10.60 4.92 21.02
N LEU A 419 11.41 5.81 21.60
CA LEU A 419 11.71 5.81 23.03
C LEU A 419 10.48 6.12 23.88
N VAL A 420 9.68 7.12 23.47
CA VAL A 420 8.46 7.53 24.19
C VAL A 420 7.36 6.48 24.04
N ALA A 421 7.29 5.78 22.91
CA ALA A 421 6.27 4.76 22.62
C ALA A 421 6.21 3.63 23.67
N TYR A 422 7.34 3.27 24.25
CA TYR A 422 7.42 2.16 25.20
C TYR A 422 7.18 2.57 26.66
N ILE A 423 7.10 3.86 26.98
CA ILE A 423 6.91 4.37 28.33
C ILE A 423 5.53 4.00 28.91
N PRO A 424 4.40 4.15 28.18
CA PRO A 424 3.07 3.90 28.75
C PRO A 424 2.87 2.43 29.10
N LYS A 425 2.51 2.15 30.38
CA LYS A 425 2.16 0.80 30.83
C LYS A 425 0.98 0.21 30.03
N SER A 426 0.05 1.06 29.58
CA SER A 426 -1.10 0.66 28.77
C SER A 426 -0.74 0.11 27.39
N ILE A 427 0.35 0.58 26.77
CA ILE A 427 0.84 0.00 25.51
C ILE A 427 1.49 -1.36 25.76
N ARG A 428 2.27 -1.48 26.84
CA ARG A 428 2.90 -2.76 27.23
C ARG A 428 1.88 -3.82 27.63
N ALA A 429 0.76 -3.42 28.22
CA ALA A 429 -0.35 -4.32 28.55
C ALA A 429 -1.07 -4.91 27.32
N LEU A 430 -0.89 -4.35 26.12
CA LEU A 430 -1.42 -4.93 24.87
C LEU A 430 -0.75 -6.27 24.51
N ASP A 431 0.44 -6.54 25.06
CA ASP A 431 1.14 -7.82 24.86
C ASP A 431 0.56 -8.96 25.71
N GLU A 432 -0.26 -8.64 26.74
CA GLU A 432 -0.81 -9.58 27.72
C GLU A 432 -2.24 -10.04 27.34
N GLY A 433 -2.88 -9.40 26.37
CA GLY A 433 -4.20 -9.75 25.81
C GLY A 433 -4.07 -10.60 24.58
#